data_c75821d5f67f85489814ee8d761f0e56
#
_entry.id   c75821d5f67f85489814ee8d761f0e56
#
_cell.length_a   1.000
_cell.length_b   1.000
_cell.length_c   1.000
_cell.angle_alpha   90.00
_cell.angle_beta   90.00
_cell.angle_gamma   90.00
#
_symmetry.space_group_name_H-M   'P 1'
#
loop_
_entity.id
_entity.type
_entity.pdbx_description
1 polymer ?
#
loop_
_entity_poly.entity_id
_entity_poly.type
_entity_poly.pdbx_seq_one_letter_code
_entity_poly.pdbx_strand_id
1 'polypeptide(L)'
;MKSIDQNNIAHEFNGESLESVLVTDGSDRALPGVIIIPTVMGVTDLEIGFARELVGHGYNALVADIFGKTFRGAPRDTMFGEMNRLGSDRASLRERLLSVLEVAGGQSEIDSGRIAAMGFCFGGKCALDLARSGADIAGVASFHGLFDPPGLPPEKIKAKVVAFHGWDDPMVPPDAVEALAREMTEAECDWQIHAYGHTGHGFTNPKAADLQIDGVFYTQAAARRSFASLYLFLDELFG
;
A
#
# COMPACT_ATOMS: atom_id res chain seq x y z
N MET A 1 -3.30 27.93 -4.43
CA MET A 1 -3.30 26.46 -4.31
C MET A 1 -2.52 25.93 -5.49
N LYS A 2 -1.59 25.00 -5.29
CA LYS A 2 -0.98 24.27 -6.42
C LYS A 2 -2.10 23.54 -7.17
N SER A 3 -2.04 23.48 -8.51
CA SER A 3 -2.95 22.60 -9.25
C SER A 3 -2.63 21.15 -8.86
N ILE A 4 -3.64 20.31 -8.75
CA ILE A 4 -3.45 18.89 -8.60
C ILE A 4 -3.92 18.26 -9.91
N ASP A 5 -3.00 17.62 -10.60
CA ASP A 5 -3.28 16.93 -11.86
C ASP A 5 -3.49 15.44 -11.58
N GLN A 6 -4.39 14.83 -12.34
CA GLN A 6 -4.74 13.43 -12.22
C GLN A 6 -4.81 12.80 -13.60
N ASN A 7 -4.00 11.78 -13.84
CA ASN A 7 -3.90 11.10 -15.12
C ASN A 7 -4.05 9.59 -14.96
N ASN A 8 -4.79 8.95 -15.85
CA ASN A 8 -4.87 7.50 -15.93
C ASN A 8 -3.64 6.96 -16.66
N ILE A 9 -2.97 6.00 -16.06
CA ILE A 9 -1.79 5.33 -16.59
C ILE A 9 -2.17 3.90 -16.97
N ALA A 10 -2.39 3.67 -18.27
CA ALA A 10 -2.65 2.34 -18.78
C ALA A 10 -1.35 1.52 -18.84
N HIS A 11 -1.39 0.30 -18.35
CA HIS A 11 -0.29 -0.65 -18.43
C HIS A 11 -0.83 -2.09 -18.50
N GLU A 12 0.05 -3.06 -18.65
CA GLU A 12 -0.32 -4.46 -18.81
C GLU A 12 0.55 -5.35 -17.95
N PHE A 13 -0.02 -6.43 -17.44
CA PHE A 13 0.72 -7.50 -16.77
C PHE A 13 0.16 -8.85 -17.22
N ASN A 14 1.00 -9.68 -17.84
CA ASN A 14 0.64 -11.03 -18.33
C ASN A 14 -0.65 -11.07 -19.18
N GLY A 15 -0.86 -10.07 -20.07
CA GLY A 15 -2.05 -9.95 -20.92
C GLY A 15 -3.28 -9.38 -20.22
N GLU A 16 -3.20 -9.06 -18.92
CA GLU A 16 -4.26 -8.37 -18.19
C GLU A 16 -4.06 -6.85 -18.28
N SER A 17 -5.11 -6.13 -18.72
CA SER A 17 -5.10 -4.67 -18.83
C SER A 17 -5.34 -4.03 -17.46
N LEU A 18 -4.41 -3.19 -17.03
CA LEU A 18 -4.41 -2.46 -15.78
C LEU A 18 -4.46 -0.95 -16.06
N GLU A 19 -5.03 -0.18 -15.14
CA GLU A 19 -5.09 1.28 -15.26
C GLU A 19 -4.88 1.94 -13.88
N SER A 20 -3.65 2.29 -13.59
CA SER A 20 -3.29 3.05 -12.38
C SER A 20 -3.66 4.54 -12.53
N VAL A 21 -3.66 5.28 -11.42
CA VAL A 21 -3.95 6.71 -11.42
C VAL A 21 -2.76 7.46 -10.85
N LEU A 22 -2.12 8.31 -11.67
CA LEU A 22 -1.06 9.21 -11.25
C LEU A 22 -1.66 10.53 -10.78
N VAL A 23 -1.28 10.97 -9.59
CA VAL A 23 -1.69 12.25 -9.00
C VAL A 23 -0.43 13.07 -8.70
N THR A 24 -0.36 14.30 -9.24
CA THR A 24 0.83 15.16 -9.18
C THR A 24 0.51 16.59 -8.79
N ASP A 25 1.52 17.38 -8.47
CA ASP A 25 1.39 18.82 -8.17
C ASP A 25 1.33 19.70 -9.44
N GLY A 26 1.24 19.07 -10.61
CA GLY A 26 1.15 19.79 -11.90
C GLY A 26 2.43 20.53 -12.30
N SER A 27 3.55 20.30 -11.60
CA SER A 27 4.84 20.89 -11.98
C SER A 27 5.62 19.96 -12.89
N ASP A 28 6.57 20.52 -13.66
CA ASP A 28 7.49 19.75 -14.52
C ASP A 28 8.66 19.10 -13.74
N ARG A 29 8.60 19.09 -12.39
CA ARG A 29 9.66 18.55 -11.55
C ARG A 29 9.34 17.11 -11.18
N ALA A 30 10.33 16.22 -11.30
CA ALA A 30 10.28 14.91 -10.68
C ALA A 30 10.37 15.07 -9.13
N LEU A 31 9.33 14.62 -8.43
CA LEU A 31 9.26 14.58 -6.97
C LEU A 31 9.39 13.14 -6.49
N PRO A 32 9.71 12.91 -5.19
CA PRO A 32 9.65 11.56 -4.64
C PRO A 32 8.27 10.97 -4.86
N GLY A 33 8.23 9.68 -5.25
CA GLY A 33 7.00 8.96 -5.56
C GLY A 33 6.50 8.08 -4.43
N VAL A 34 5.18 8.04 -4.24
CA VAL A 34 4.55 7.08 -3.33
C VAL A 34 3.54 6.23 -4.10
N ILE A 35 3.80 4.92 -4.16
CA ILE A 35 2.84 3.97 -4.70
C ILE A 35 1.80 3.66 -3.64
N ILE A 36 0.52 3.83 -3.95
CA ILE A 36 -0.61 3.48 -3.07
C ILE A 36 -1.21 2.18 -3.58
N ILE A 37 -1.09 1.11 -2.81
CA ILE A 37 -1.68 -0.18 -3.13
C ILE A 37 -3.03 -0.28 -2.41
N PRO A 38 -4.14 -0.42 -3.15
CA PRO A 38 -5.49 -0.28 -2.62
C PRO A 38 -5.91 -1.48 -1.77
N THR A 39 -7.03 -1.31 -1.07
CA THR A 39 -7.78 -2.42 -0.45
C THR A 39 -8.33 -3.37 -1.51
N VAL A 40 -9.04 -4.43 -1.07
CA VAL A 40 -9.78 -5.33 -1.96
C VAL A 40 -10.73 -4.60 -2.93
N MET A 41 -11.13 -3.38 -2.64
CA MET A 41 -12.03 -2.61 -3.50
C MET A 41 -11.34 -1.99 -4.73
N GLY A 42 -10.02 -2.14 -4.85
CA GLY A 42 -9.25 -1.59 -5.96
C GLY A 42 -9.13 -0.06 -5.91
N VAL A 43 -8.86 0.56 -7.06
CA VAL A 43 -8.72 2.02 -7.18
C VAL A 43 -10.07 2.69 -6.97
N THR A 44 -10.20 3.45 -5.88
CA THR A 44 -11.42 4.21 -5.53
C THR A 44 -11.08 5.66 -5.18
N ASP A 45 -12.13 6.49 -4.99
CA ASP A 45 -11.96 7.88 -4.55
C ASP A 45 -11.26 8.00 -3.19
N LEU A 46 -11.28 6.94 -2.37
CA LEU A 46 -10.58 6.93 -1.08
C LEU A 46 -9.06 6.97 -1.29
N GLU A 47 -8.52 6.08 -2.11
CA GLU A 47 -7.09 6.02 -2.41
C GLU A 47 -6.63 7.25 -3.20
N ILE A 48 -7.48 7.75 -4.12
CA ILE A 48 -7.22 9.02 -4.83
C ILE A 48 -7.20 10.19 -3.85
N GLY A 49 -8.04 10.18 -2.82
CA GLY A 49 -8.01 11.15 -1.73
C GLY A 49 -6.67 11.16 -0.99
N PHE A 50 -6.17 9.98 -0.61
CA PHE A 50 -4.85 9.85 0.01
C PHE A 50 -3.71 10.32 -0.91
N ALA A 51 -3.81 10.03 -2.22
CA ALA A 51 -2.84 10.52 -3.20
C ALA A 51 -2.79 12.06 -3.24
N ARG A 52 -3.94 12.72 -3.19
CA ARG A 52 -4.02 14.20 -3.14
C ARG A 52 -3.43 14.78 -1.85
N GLU A 53 -3.60 14.08 -0.72
CA GLU A 53 -2.97 14.48 0.54
C GLU A 53 -1.45 14.37 0.46
N LEU A 54 -0.90 13.28 -0.12
CA LEU A 54 0.53 13.12 -0.36
C LEU A 54 1.10 14.23 -1.25
N VAL A 55 0.37 14.63 -2.29
CA VAL A 55 0.77 15.77 -3.14
C VAL A 55 0.83 17.06 -2.33
N GLY A 56 -0.10 17.26 -1.38
CA GLY A 56 -0.05 18.38 -0.43
C GLY A 56 1.21 18.39 0.45
N HIS A 57 1.79 17.22 0.72
CA HIS A 57 3.04 17.02 1.47
C HIS A 57 4.31 17.01 0.60
N GLY A 58 4.20 17.18 -0.72
CA GLY A 58 5.35 17.30 -1.62
C GLY A 58 5.78 15.99 -2.28
N TYR A 59 4.92 15.00 -2.30
CA TYR A 59 5.14 13.71 -2.98
C TYR A 59 4.19 13.58 -4.18
N ASN A 60 4.65 13.02 -5.30
CA ASN A 60 3.74 12.55 -6.33
C ASN A 60 3.29 11.12 -6.02
N ALA A 61 2.07 10.73 -6.40
CA ALA A 61 1.52 9.45 -5.99
C ALA A 61 0.93 8.67 -7.16
N LEU A 62 1.23 7.38 -7.23
CA LEU A 62 0.61 6.43 -8.15
C LEU A 62 -0.34 5.50 -7.38
N VAL A 63 -1.65 5.65 -7.56
CA VAL A 63 -2.63 4.69 -7.06
C VAL A 63 -2.62 3.48 -7.98
N ALA A 64 -2.09 2.37 -7.48
CA ALA A 64 -1.83 1.18 -8.27
C ALA A 64 -3.11 0.39 -8.57
N ASP A 65 -3.34 0.06 -9.83
CA ASP A 65 -4.31 -0.96 -10.19
C ASP A 65 -3.59 -2.33 -10.20
N ILE A 66 -3.92 -3.17 -9.22
CA ILE A 66 -3.40 -4.54 -9.13
C ILE A 66 -4.47 -5.59 -9.43
N PHE A 67 -5.73 -5.19 -9.59
CA PHE A 67 -6.85 -6.08 -9.83
C PHE A 67 -7.24 -6.17 -11.29
N GLY A 68 -7.03 -5.12 -12.05
CA GLY A 68 -7.42 -4.99 -13.44
C GLY A 68 -8.60 -4.04 -13.64
N LYS A 69 -8.55 -3.31 -14.74
CA LYS A 69 -9.56 -2.31 -15.09
C LYS A 69 -10.99 -2.86 -15.11
N THR A 70 -11.16 -4.12 -15.50
CA THR A 70 -12.46 -4.79 -15.58
C THR A 70 -13.11 -5.04 -14.22
N PHE A 71 -12.32 -5.05 -13.13
CA PHE A 71 -12.82 -5.23 -11.77
C PHE A 71 -13.22 -3.91 -11.10
N ARG A 72 -12.87 -2.76 -11.67
CA ARG A 72 -13.19 -1.46 -11.09
C ARG A 72 -14.69 -1.24 -10.97
N GLY A 73 -15.18 -1.08 -9.73
CA GLY A 73 -16.61 -0.96 -9.44
C GLY A 73 -17.40 -2.28 -9.53
N ALA A 74 -16.71 -3.42 -9.64
CA ALA A 74 -17.35 -4.72 -9.63
C ALA A 74 -18.04 -5.02 -8.28
N PRO A 75 -19.02 -5.93 -8.24
CA PRO A 75 -19.66 -6.38 -7.00
C PRO A 75 -18.62 -6.90 -5.99
N ARG A 76 -18.91 -6.70 -4.71
CA ARG A 76 -18.02 -7.08 -3.61
C ARG A 76 -17.50 -8.53 -3.72
N ASP A 77 -18.38 -9.50 -3.94
CA ASP A 77 -17.99 -10.91 -3.99
C ASP A 77 -17.03 -11.19 -5.15
N THR A 78 -17.20 -10.48 -6.28
CA THR A 78 -16.28 -10.54 -7.42
C THR A 78 -14.89 -9.99 -7.03
N MET A 79 -14.84 -8.87 -6.32
CA MET A 79 -13.58 -8.28 -5.85
C MET A 79 -12.87 -9.18 -4.84
N PHE A 80 -13.61 -9.79 -3.89
CA PHE A 80 -13.02 -10.75 -2.95
C PHE A 80 -12.53 -12.03 -3.66
N GLY A 81 -13.26 -12.49 -4.68
CA GLY A 81 -12.83 -13.62 -5.53
C GLY A 81 -11.49 -13.32 -6.21
N GLU A 82 -11.34 -12.14 -6.79
CA GLU A 82 -10.10 -11.70 -7.45
C GLU A 82 -8.96 -11.51 -6.44
N MET A 83 -9.21 -10.91 -5.28
CA MET A 83 -8.23 -10.80 -4.20
C MET A 83 -7.72 -12.19 -3.79
N ASN A 84 -8.61 -13.17 -3.64
CA ASN A 84 -8.21 -14.55 -3.28
C ASN A 84 -7.41 -15.20 -4.41
N ARG A 85 -7.75 -14.97 -5.68
CA ARG A 85 -6.99 -15.44 -6.84
C ARG A 85 -5.56 -14.90 -6.80
N LEU A 86 -5.41 -13.59 -6.66
CA LEU A 86 -4.08 -12.94 -6.56
C LEU A 86 -3.31 -13.42 -5.32
N GLY A 87 -3.97 -13.53 -4.19
CA GLY A 87 -3.35 -13.96 -2.93
C GLY A 87 -2.95 -15.44 -2.91
N SER A 88 -3.53 -16.29 -3.78
CA SER A 88 -3.21 -17.71 -3.88
C SER A 88 -1.93 -17.99 -4.68
N ASP A 89 -1.50 -17.07 -5.55
CA ASP A 89 -0.25 -17.16 -6.30
C ASP A 89 0.65 -15.96 -5.94
N ARG A 90 1.35 -16.08 -4.82
CA ARG A 90 2.22 -15.03 -4.29
C ARG A 90 3.44 -14.76 -5.18
N ALA A 91 3.86 -15.72 -6.00
CA ALA A 91 4.94 -15.50 -6.96
C ALA A 91 4.48 -14.58 -8.09
N SER A 92 3.33 -14.87 -8.71
CA SER A 92 2.74 -13.99 -9.73
C SER A 92 2.35 -12.62 -9.16
N LEU A 93 1.83 -12.57 -7.92
CA LEU A 93 1.54 -11.30 -7.24
C LEU A 93 2.81 -10.47 -7.06
N ARG A 94 3.92 -11.09 -6.63
CA ARG A 94 5.22 -10.39 -6.52
C ARG A 94 5.64 -9.77 -7.85
N GLU A 95 5.61 -10.52 -8.95
CA GLU A 95 5.97 -10.00 -10.27
C GLU A 95 5.06 -8.84 -10.71
N ARG A 96 3.76 -8.94 -10.40
CA ARG A 96 2.80 -7.85 -10.64
C ARG A 96 3.16 -6.59 -9.84
N LEU A 97 3.54 -6.71 -8.58
CA LEU A 97 3.94 -5.58 -7.74
C LEU A 97 5.25 -4.95 -8.23
N LEU A 98 6.20 -5.76 -8.68
CA LEU A 98 7.43 -5.27 -9.30
C LEU A 98 7.13 -4.51 -10.60
N SER A 99 6.21 -5.00 -11.45
CA SER A 99 5.79 -4.26 -12.65
C SER A 99 5.13 -2.91 -12.32
N VAL A 100 4.36 -2.82 -11.23
CA VAL A 100 3.81 -1.53 -10.76
C VAL A 100 4.93 -0.57 -10.34
N LEU A 101 5.98 -1.07 -9.67
CA LEU A 101 7.15 -0.26 -9.32
C LEU A 101 7.85 0.28 -10.57
N GLU A 102 8.00 -0.54 -11.61
CA GLU A 102 8.56 -0.11 -12.91
C GLU A 102 7.67 0.96 -13.57
N VAL A 103 6.34 0.77 -13.55
CA VAL A 103 5.39 1.77 -14.06
C VAL A 103 5.52 3.10 -13.34
N ALA A 104 5.65 3.07 -12.00
CA ALA A 104 5.86 4.29 -11.21
C ALA A 104 7.18 4.97 -11.56
N GLY A 105 8.29 4.21 -11.62
CA GLY A 105 9.62 4.72 -11.96
C GLY A 105 9.76 5.21 -13.39
N GLY A 106 8.86 4.80 -14.28
CA GLY A 106 8.78 5.26 -15.68
C GLY A 106 8.04 6.58 -15.87
N GLN A 107 7.39 7.14 -14.82
CA GLN A 107 6.69 8.42 -14.93
C GLN A 107 7.69 9.58 -14.79
N SER A 108 7.64 10.56 -15.71
CA SER A 108 8.54 11.72 -15.70
C SER A 108 8.39 12.60 -14.46
N GLU A 109 7.23 12.56 -13.83
CA GLU A 109 6.88 13.33 -12.63
C GLU A 109 7.38 12.65 -11.34
N ILE A 110 7.86 11.39 -11.41
CA ILE A 110 8.39 10.64 -10.27
C ILE A 110 9.90 10.51 -10.37
N ASP A 111 10.61 10.87 -9.31
CA ASP A 111 12.03 10.56 -9.16
C ASP A 111 12.19 9.05 -8.92
N SER A 112 12.65 8.33 -9.93
CA SER A 112 12.77 6.86 -9.90
C SER A 112 13.75 6.33 -8.84
N GLY A 113 14.67 7.16 -8.36
CA GLY A 113 15.57 6.84 -7.24
C GLY A 113 14.96 7.10 -5.85
N ARG A 114 13.77 7.67 -5.77
CA ARG A 114 13.10 8.10 -4.53
C ARG A 114 11.65 7.63 -4.50
N ILE A 115 11.43 6.31 -4.48
CA ILE A 115 10.09 5.71 -4.45
C ILE A 115 9.88 4.99 -3.12
N ALA A 116 8.71 5.19 -2.52
CA ALA A 116 8.16 4.40 -1.41
C ALA A 116 6.81 3.78 -1.83
N ALA A 117 6.35 2.79 -1.08
CA ALA A 117 5.01 2.26 -1.25
C ALA A 117 4.23 2.31 0.07
N MET A 118 2.93 2.51 -0.02
CA MET A 118 2.01 2.29 1.09
C MET A 118 0.82 1.46 0.61
N GLY A 119 0.23 0.69 1.51
CA GLY A 119 -0.92 -0.13 1.14
C GLY A 119 -1.87 -0.37 2.29
N PHE A 120 -3.12 -0.70 1.95
CA PHE A 120 -4.23 -0.81 2.88
C PHE A 120 -4.85 -2.22 2.81
N CYS A 121 -5.08 -2.88 3.95
CA CYS A 121 -5.67 -4.23 3.99
C CYS A 121 -4.85 -5.21 3.13
N PHE A 122 -5.43 -5.77 2.06
CA PHE A 122 -4.71 -6.58 1.08
C PHE A 122 -3.53 -5.81 0.45
N GLY A 123 -3.71 -4.53 0.16
CA GLY A 123 -2.61 -3.68 -0.31
C GLY A 123 -1.50 -3.50 0.73
N GLY A 124 -1.82 -3.52 2.02
CA GLY A 124 -0.83 -3.50 3.10
C GLY A 124 0.03 -4.77 3.12
N LYS A 125 -0.59 -5.94 2.86
CA LYS A 125 0.12 -7.19 2.62
C LYS A 125 1.01 -7.11 1.38
N CYS A 126 0.49 -6.55 0.28
CA CYS A 126 1.23 -6.34 -0.95
C CYS A 126 2.45 -5.43 -0.75
N ALA A 127 2.34 -4.37 0.05
CA ALA A 127 3.46 -3.50 0.39
C ALA A 127 4.57 -4.25 1.15
N LEU A 128 4.20 -5.11 2.11
CA LEU A 128 5.16 -5.99 2.80
C LEU A 128 5.81 -6.99 1.83
N ASP A 129 5.04 -7.57 0.90
CA ASP A 129 5.57 -8.50 -0.10
C ASP A 129 6.53 -7.83 -1.08
N LEU A 130 6.27 -6.57 -1.41
CA LEU A 130 7.18 -5.77 -2.23
C LEU A 130 8.53 -5.56 -1.50
N ALA A 131 8.51 -5.28 -0.19
CA ALA A 131 9.75 -5.24 0.60
C ALA A 131 10.45 -6.59 0.66
N ARG A 132 9.69 -7.67 0.92
CA ARG A 132 10.20 -9.06 0.99
C ARG A 132 10.79 -9.56 -0.33
N SER A 133 10.41 -8.95 -1.46
CA SER A 133 10.97 -9.29 -2.78
C SER A 133 12.40 -8.78 -3.00
N GLY A 134 12.96 -8.00 -2.08
CA GLY A 134 14.26 -7.35 -2.25
C GLY A 134 14.25 -6.20 -3.25
N ALA A 135 13.06 -5.70 -3.62
CA ALA A 135 12.91 -4.57 -4.54
C ALA A 135 13.76 -3.37 -4.12
N ASP A 136 14.23 -2.62 -5.12
CA ASP A 136 14.97 -1.38 -4.91
C ASP A 136 13.98 -0.23 -4.67
N ILE A 137 13.46 -0.18 -3.45
CA ILE A 137 12.47 0.80 -2.98
C ILE A 137 12.92 1.34 -1.61
N ALA A 138 12.75 2.64 -1.39
CA ALA A 138 13.26 3.30 -0.18
C ALA A 138 12.57 2.81 1.10
N GLY A 139 11.25 2.61 1.05
CA GLY A 139 10.50 2.14 2.20
C GLY A 139 9.09 1.71 1.84
N VAL A 140 8.47 0.95 2.76
CA VAL A 140 7.08 0.51 2.63
C VAL A 140 6.30 0.78 3.92
N ALA A 141 5.02 1.16 3.77
CA ALA A 141 4.09 1.38 4.86
C ALA A 141 2.86 0.47 4.71
N SER A 142 2.59 -0.37 5.70
CA SER A 142 1.44 -1.29 5.72
C SER A 142 0.38 -0.78 6.69
N PHE A 143 -0.80 -0.39 6.20
CA PHE A 143 -1.94 0.02 7.01
C PHE A 143 -2.92 -1.13 7.16
N HIS A 144 -3.19 -1.56 8.40
CA HIS A 144 -4.06 -2.71 8.70
C HIS A 144 -3.89 -3.85 7.68
N GLY A 145 -2.64 -4.11 7.30
CA GLY A 145 -2.29 -5.17 6.36
C GLY A 145 -2.31 -6.55 7.01
N LEU A 146 -2.41 -7.58 6.17
CA LEU A 146 -2.23 -8.95 6.60
C LEU A 146 -0.74 -9.27 6.63
N PHE A 147 -0.25 -9.94 7.68
CA PHE A 147 1.18 -10.09 7.93
C PHE A 147 1.77 -11.44 7.48
N ASP A 148 0.92 -12.37 7.02
CA ASP A 148 1.35 -13.68 6.58
C ASP A 148 2.43 -13.59 5.48
N PRO A 149 3.58 -14.29 5.65
CA PRO A 149 4.66 -14.26 4.68
C PRO A 149 4.28 -14.96 3.37
N PRO A 150 4.92 -14.62 2.24
CA PRO A 150 4.56 -15.14 0.92
C PRO A 150 4.89 -16.63 0.71
N GLY A 151 5.67 -17.25 1.59
CA GLY A 151 6.13 -18.63 1.40
C GLY A 151 7.13 -18.80 0.24
N LEU A 152 7.70 -17.72 -0.23
CA LEU A 152 8.73 -17.71 -1.27
C LEU A 152 10.14 -17.73 -0.65
N PRO A 153 11.17 -18.11 -1.41
CA PRO A 153 12.55 -18.00 -0.93
C PRO A 153 12.83 -16.56 -0.46
N PRO A 154 13.48 -16.40 0.70
CA PRO A 154 13.77 -15.09 1.25
C PRO A 154 14.78 -14.33 0.38
N GLU A 155 14.49 -13.06 0.14
CA GLU A 155 15.41 -12.10 -0.46
C GLU A 155 15.83 -11.08 0.60
N LYS A 156 16.97 -10.42 0.40
CA LYS A 156 17.41 -9.37 1.33
C LYS A 156 16.46 -8.16 1.23
N ILE A 157 15.77 -7.87 2.32
CA ILE A 157 14.94 -6.66 2.42
C ILE A 157 15.84 -5.43 2.46
N LYS A 158 15.71 -4.54 1.48
CA LYS A 158 16.44 -3.27 1.39
C LYS A 158 15.63 -2.10 1.93
N ALA A 159 14.31 -2.19 1.79
CA ALA A 159 13.37 -1.16 2.20
C ALA A 159 13.33 -1.00 3.72
N LYS A 160 13.15 0.24 4.21
CA LYS A 160 12.66 0.44 5.56
C LYS A 160 11.18 0.06 5.63
N VAL A 161 10.72 -0.50 6.74
CA VAL A 161 9.37 -1.02 6.90
C VAL A 161 8.64 -0.35 8.05
N VAL A 162 7.43 0.16 7.83
CA VAL A 162 6.54 0.57 8.91
C VAL A 162 5.18 -0.11 8.77
N ALA A 163 4.67 -0.69 9.86
CA ALA A 163 3.33 -1.27 9.91
C ALA A 163 2.46 -0.50 10.93
N PHE A 164 1.25 -0.10 10.50
CA PHE A 164 0.22 0.53 11.31
C PHE A 164 -0.91 -0.46 11.53
N HIS A 165 -1.02 -0.96 12.75
CA HIS A 165 -1.86 -2.10 13.10
C HIS A 165 -2.92 -1.75 14.13
N GLY A 166 -4.17 -2.19 13.92
CA GLY A 166 -5.22 -2.16 14.93
C GLY A 166 -5.10 -3.38 15.84
N TRP A 167 -4.93 -3.17 17.15
CA TRP A 167 -4.67 -4.27 18.10
C TRP A 167 -5.82 -5.28 18.21
N ASP A 168 -7.06 -4.83 17.95
CA ASP A 168 -8.27 -5.66 18.01
C ASP A 168 -8.68 -6.15 16.59
N ASP A 169 -7.74 -6.14 15.63
CA ASP A 169 -7.97 -6.65 14.27
C ASP A 169 -8.11 -8.18 14.28
N PRO A 170 -9.30 -8.73 13.97
CA PRO A 170 -9.52 -10.17 14.02
C PRO A 170 -8.77 -10.95 12.93
N MET A 171 -8.31 -10.26 11.87
CA MET A 171 -7.57 -10.87 10.76
C MET A 171 -6.08 -11.01 11.06
N VAL A 172 -5.57 -10.24 12.04
CA VAL A 172 -4.15 -10.20 12.40
C VAL A 172 -4.02 -10.21 13.92
N PRO A 173 -4.11 -11.39 14.54
CA PRO A 173 -4.00 -11.50 16.00
C PRO A 173 -2.58 -11.15 16.50
N PRO A 174 -2.40 -10.92 17.80
CA PRO A 174 -1.11 -10.54 18.39
C PRO A 174 0.06 -11.43 18.00
N ASP A 175 -0.16 -12.75 17.87
CA ASP A 175 0.88 -13.70 17.46
C ASP A 175 1.42 -13.41 16.04
N ALA A 176 0.57 -12.93 15.14
CA ALA A 176 0.97 -12.51 13.80
C ALA A 176 1.80 -11.21 13.83
N VAL A 177 1.51 -10.30 14.77
CA VAL A 177 2.32 -9.10 14.99
C VAL A 177 3.71 -9.47 15.49
N GLU A 178 3.79 -10.38 16.46
CA GLU A 178 5.07 -10.91 16.98
C GLU A 178 5.85 -11.63 15.88
N ALA A 179 5.17 -12.42 15.05
CA ALA A 179 5.79 -13.13 13.94
C ALA A 179 6.41 -12.16 12.91
N LEU A 180 5.71 -11.08 12.54
CA LEU A 180 6.25 -10.06 11.67
C LEU A 180 7.48 -9.37 12.29
N ALA A 181 7.41 -8.99 13.57
CA ALA A 181 8.52 -8.35 14.26
C ALA A 181 9.77 -9.26 14.27
N ARG A 182 9.59 -10.53 14.49
CA ARG A 182 10.67 -11.53 14.46
C ARG A 182 11.25 -11.70 13.06
N GLU A 183 10.39 -11.84 12.05
CA GLU A 183 10.80 -11.93 10.64
C GLU A 183 11.65 -10.73 10.21
N MET A 184 11.18 -9.50 10.49
CA MET A 184 11.90 -8.28 10.13
C MET A 184 13.23 -8.14 10.86
N THR A 185 13.30 -8.60 12.12
CA THR A 185 14.54 -8.62 12.91
C THR A 185 15.55 -9.62 12.34
N GLU A 186 15.10 -10.83 11.98
CA GLU A 186 15.93 -11.86 11.37
C GLU A 186 16.42 -11.47 9.97
N ALA A 187 15.61 -10.70 9.24
CA ALA A 187 15.97 -10.13 7.94
C ALA A 187 16.93 -8.93 8.05
N GLU A 188 17.28 -8.48 9.25
CA GLU A 188 18.17 -7.33 9.52
C GLU A 188 17.69 -6.04 8.82
N CYS A 189 16.40 -5.88 8.58
CA CYS A 189 15.87 -4.64 8.01
C CYS A 189 15.55 -3.60 9.09
N ASP A 190 15.46 -2.33 8.70
CA ASP A 190 14.99 -1.23 9.55
C ASP A 190 13.44 -1.27 9.57
N TRP A 191 12.85 -1.52 10.74
CA TRP A 191 11.41 -1.71 10.84
C TRP A 191 10.78 -1.07 12.07
N GLN A 192 9.49 -0.74 11.95
CA GLN A 192 8.65 -0.20 13.02
C GLN A 192 7.25 -0.84 12.95
N ILE A 193 6.63 -1.10 14.10
CA ILE A 193 5.21 -1.47 14.20
C ILE A 193 4.52 -0.54 15.21
N HIS A 194 3.51 0.18 14.75
CA HIS A 194 2.64 1.02 15.57
C HIS A 194 1.33 0.29 15.81
N ALA A 195 1.11 -0.22 17.00
CA ALA A 195 -0.12 -0.89 17.39
C ALA A 195 -1.06 0.06 18.13
N TYR A 196 -2.32 0.13 17.69
CA TYR A 196 -3.35 1.01 18.24
C TYR A 196 -4.39 0.18 19.01
N GLY A 197 -4.45 0.33 20.34
CA GLY A 197 -5.45 -0.35 21.16
C GLY A 197 -6.89 0.08 20.80
N HIS A 198 -7.86 -0.83 21.01
CA HIS A 198 -9.29 -0.61 20.71
C HIS A 198 -9.54 -0.18 19.25
N THR A 199 -8.76 -0.74 18.34
CA THR A 199 -8.77 -0.41 16.91
C THR A 199 -8.79 -1.71 16.13
N GLY A 200 -9.79 -1.85 15.25
CA GLY A 200 -9.96 -3.03 14.40
C GLY A 200 -9.32 -2.86 13.03
N HIS A 201 -9.70 -3.77 12.11
CA HIS A 201 -9.30 -3.71 10.71
C HIS A 201 -9.92 -2.52 9.98
N GLY A 202 -9.26 -1.99 8.95
CA GLY A 202 -9.80 -0.93 8.10
C GLY A 202 -9.94 0.44 8.80
N PHE A 203 -9.22 0.67 9.88
CA PHE A 203 -9.36 1.86 10.74
C PHE A 203 -9.10 3.20 10.03
N THR A 204 -8.53 3.21 8.84
CA THR A 204 -8.30 4.42 8.03
C THR A 204 -9.46 4.77 7.11
N ASN A 205 -10.42 3.84 6.90
CA ASN A 205 -11.54 4.04 5.98
C ASN A 205 -12.79 4.50 6.75
N PRO A 206 -13.28 5.73 6.57
CA PRO A 206 -14.51 6.22 7.22
C PRO A 206 -15.76 5.38 6.93
N LYS A 207 -15.75 4.62 5.82
CA LYS A 207 -16.85 3.73 5.40
C LYS A 207 -16.59 2.26 5.72
N ALA A 208 -15.60 1.94 6.58
CA ALA A 208 -15.26 0.55 6.90
C ALA A 208 -16.45 -0.25 7.45
N ALA A 209 -17.30 0.36 8.26
CA ALA A 209 -18.48 -0.27 8.82
C ALA A 209 -19.53 -0.68 7.76
N ASP A 210 -19.55 -0.06 6.58
CA ASP A 210 -20.46 -0.42 5.48
C ASP A 210 -20.20 -1.84 4.96
N LEU A 211 -19.01 -2.38 5.21
CA LEU A 211 -18.65 -3.75 4.88
C LEU A 211 -19.39 -4.79 5.73
N GLN A 212 -19.94 -4.42 6.88
CA GLN A 212 -20.66 -5.30 7.81
C GLN A 212 -19.84 -6.56 8.17
N ILE A 213 -18.54 -6.40 8.35
CA ILE A 213 -17.62 -7.43 8.82
C ILE A 213 -17.28 -7.12 10.28
N ASP A 214 -17.41 -8.12 11.15
CA ASP A 214 -17.06 -7.96 12.58
C ASP A 214 -15.58 -7.59 12.73
N GLY A 215 -15.29 -6.63 13.61
CA GLY A 215 -13.94 -6.10 13.83
C GLY A 215 -13.41 -5.18 12.73
N VAL A 216 -14.22 -4.82 11.71
CA VAL A 216 -13.86 -3.88 10.64
C VAL A 216 -14.58 -2.54 10.84
N PHE A 217 -13.87 -1.51 11.30
CA PHE A 217 -14.46 -0.20 11.61
C PHE A 217 -13.42 0.93 11.58
N TYR A 218 -13.91 2.13 11.31
CA TYR A 218 -13.10 3.35 11.33
C TYR A 218 -12.76 3.80 12.76
N THR A 219 -11.52 4.18 12.97
CA THR A 219 -11.05 4.78 14.23
C THR A 219 -10.29 6.08 13.94
N GLN A 220 -10.97 7.21 14.06
CA GLN A 220 -10.42 8.52 13.71
C GLN A 220 -9.06 8.82 14.36
N ALA A 221 -8.92 8.50 15.65
CA ALA A 221 -7.68 8.76 16.39
C ALA A 221 -6.51 7.93 15.84
N ALA A 222 -6.73 6.63 15.55
CA ALA A 222 -5.74 5.74 14.97
C ALA A 222 -5.38 6.17 13.54
N ALA A 223 -6.38 6.50 12.70
CA ALA A 223 -6.17 7.01 11.36
C ALA A 223 -5.29 8.27 11.38
N ARG A 224 -5.65 9.28 12.17
CA ARG A 224 -4.87 10.51 12.28
C ARG A 224 -3.43 10.27 12.75
N ARG A 225 -3.23 9.39 13.75
CA ARG A 225 -1.90 9.08 14.29
C ARG A 225 -1.05 8.33 13.28
N SER A 226 -1.64 7.37 12.58
CA SER A 226 -0.91 6.58 11.57
C SER A 226 -0.47 7.43 10.39
N PHE A 227 -1.32 8.32 9.86
CA PHE A 227 -0.91 9.24 8.79
C PHE A 227 0.15 10.25 9.27
N ALA A 228 0.06 10.77 10.48
CA ALA A 228 1.11 11.65 11.02
C ALA A 228 2.46 10.92 11.11
N SER A 229 2.47 9.66 11.54
CA SER A 229 3.69 8.83 11.58
C SER A 229 4.16 8.46 10.17
N LEU A 230 3.26 8.25 9.21
CA LEU A 230 3.61 8.03 7.80
C LEU A 230 4.39 9.22 7.23
N TYR A 231 3.92 10.45 7.45
CA TYR A 231 4.61 11.64 6.93
C TYR A 231 6.00 11.80 7.53
N LEU A 232 6.18 11.54 8.83
CA LEU A 232 7.51 11.51 9.46
C LEU A 232 8.41 10.43 8.85
N PHE A 233 7.86 9.26 8.56
CA PHE A 233 8.59 8.18 7.91
C PHE A 233 9.00 8.55 6.48
N LEU A 234 8.11 9.16 5.69
CA LEU A 234 8.43 9.62 4.34
C LEU A 234 9.47 10.75 4.35
N ASP A 235 9.39 11.66 5.32
CA ASP A 235 10.38 12.72 5.51
C ASP A 235 11.77 12.13 5.86
N GLU A 236 11.82 11.05 6.65
CA GLU A 236 13.07 10.33 6.95
C GLU A 236 13.65 9.63 5.71
N LEU A 237 12.79 9.13 4.81
CA LEU A 237 13.24 8.47 3.57
C LEU A 237 13.79 9.45 2.55
N PHE A 238 13.21 10.65 2.46
CA PHE A 238 13.39 11.54 1.30
C PHE A 238 13.85 12.96 1.65
N GLY A 239 13.87 13.31 2.95
CA GLY A 239 14.19 14.65 3.46
C GLY A 239 15.65 15.06 3.44
#